data_f5d0c8e50999262330309fbd295a34ee
#
_entry.id   f5d0c8e50999262330309fbd295a34ee
#
_cell.length_a   1.000
_cell.length_b   1.000
_cell.length_c   1.000
_cell.angle_alpha   90.00
_cell.angle_beta   90.00
_cell.angle_gamma   90.00
#
_symmetry.space_group_name_H-M   'P 1'
#
loop_
_entity.id
_entity.type
_entity.pdbx_description
1 polymer ?
#
loop_
_entity_poly.entity_id
_entity_poly.type
_entity_poly.pdbx_seq_one_letter_code
_entity_poly.pdbx_strand_id
1 'polypeptide(L)'
;WLNTSDEDAEKYIKIFTFLTKEEIENLVAEHKDAPHMRALQKRLAEEVTVMVHSQEDLDNAITASNILFGKSTSEDLKQLNEKTFLDVFDGVPQATIAKDELDAGLDMIGALAAKTGFLGSNGEARRELKQNSISVNKEKVKEDYLITASDLINDKFVLLQRGKKNYFVLVVE
;
A
#
# COMPACT_ATOMS: atom_id res chain seq x y z
N TRP A 1 12.19 2.25 11.96
CA TRP A 1 12.13 3.49 12.76
C TRP A 1 10.70 3.81 13.21
N LEU A 2 9.69 3.72 12.36
CA LEU A 2 8.29 4.04 12.71
C LEU A 2 7.72 3.22 13.89
N ASN A 3 8.26 2.03 14.19
CA ASN A 3 7.81 1.17 15.28
C ASN A 3 8.67 1.27 16.55
N THR A 4 9.62 2.20 16.57
CA THR A 4 10.48 2.46 17.74
C THR A 4 9.64 2.94 18.93
N SER A 5 10.00 2.54 20.15
CA SER A 5 9.35 3.06 21.37
C SER A 5 9.54 4.58 21.48
N ASP A 6 8.69 5.26 22.27
CA ASP A 6 8.80 6.71 22.44
C ASP A 6 10.12 7.08 23.14
N GLU A 7 10.53 6.30 24.12
CA GLU A 7 11.79 6.48 24.85
C GLU A 7 13.01 6.33 23.92
N ASP A 8 13.02 5.28 23.10
CA ASP A 8 14.12 5.03 22.16
C ASP A 8 14.13 6.07 21.04
N ALA A 9 12.95 6.50 20.55
CA ALA A 9 12.87 7.52 19.52
C ALA A 9 13.45 8.87 20.00
N GLU A 10 13.18 9.27 21.27
CA GLU A 10 13.78 10.48 21.85
C GLU A 10 15.30 10.36 21.99
N LYS A 11 15.81 9.17 22.27
CA LYS A 11 17.25 8.89 22.32
C LYS A 11 17.88 8.91 20.93
N TYR A 12 17.25 8.20 19.99
CA TYR A 12 17.83 7.96 18.67
C TYR A 12 17.82 9.23 17.80
N ILE A 13 16.84 10.12 17.94
CA ILE A 13 16.81 11.38 17.19
C ILE A 13 18.02 12.25 17.51
N LYS A 14 18.53 12.18 18.75
CA LYS A 14 19.72 12.89 19.21
C LYS A 14 21.03 12.28 18.67
N ILE A 15 21.02 10.98 18.32
CA ILE A 15 22.20 10.23 17.92
C ILE A 15 22.30 10.13 16.40
N PHE A 16 21.18 9.90 15.72
CA PHE A 16 21.14 9.53 14.31
C PHE A 16 20.65 10.64 13.39
N THR A 17 20.50 11.88 13.87
CA THR A 17 20.12 13.00 13.01
C THR A 17 21.06 14.20 13.20
N PHE A 18 21.05 15.10 12.23
CA PHE A 18 21.76 16.38 12.29
C PHE A 18 20.87 17.55 12.73
N LEU A 19 19.70 17.25 13.27
CA LEU A 19 18.78 18.26 13.79
C LEU A 19 19.43 19.07 14.92
N THR A 20 19.14 20.34 14.97
CA THR A 20 19.59 21.21 16.06
C THR A 20 18.92 20.83 17.39
N LYS A 21 19.54 21.25 18.49
CA LYS A 21 18.97 21.03 19.81
C LYS A 21 17.55 21.62 19.94
N GLU A 22 17.33 22.82 19.39
CA GLU A 22 16.03 23.48 19.42
C GLU A 22 14.96 22.72 18.65
N GLU A 23 15.28 22.22 17.45
CA GLU A 23 14.37 21.38 16.66
C GLU A 23 13.99 20.09 17.39
N ILE A 24 14.95 19.43 18.02
CA ILE A 24 14.72 18.22 18.80
C ILE A 24 13.83 18.49 20.02
N GLU A 25 14.10 19.57 20.76
CA GLU A 25 13.31 19.95 21.95
C GLU A 25 11.85 20.27 21.58
N ASN A 26 11.63 21.01 20.49
CA ASN A 26 10.30 21.30 19.97
C ASN A 26 9.57 20.02 19.54
N LEU A 27 10.24 19.13 18.83
CA LEU A 27 9.68 17.87 18.37
C LEU A 27 9.33 16.92 19.53
N VAL A 28 10.17 16.89 20.57
CA VAL A 28 9.90 16.10 21.80
C VAL A 28 8.69 16.67 22.55
N ALA A 29 8.54 17.99 22.60
CA ALA A 29 7.38 18.64 23.22
C ALA A 29 6.10 18.32 22.44
N GLU A 30 6.11 18.47 21.11
CA GLU A 30 4.98 18.10 20.24
C GLU A 30 4.59 16.62 20.42
N HIS A 31 5.59 15.73 20.44
CA HIS A 31 5.34 14.30 20.63
C HIS A 31 4.72 13.99 21.98
N LYS A 32 5.14 14.66 23.07
CA LYS A 32 4.56 14.48 24.40
C LYS A 32 3.11 14.93 24.50
N ASP A 33 2.73 15.97 23.76
CA ASP A 33 1.36 16.47 23.70
C ASP A 33 0.42 15.51 22.95
N ALA A 34 0.92 14.82 21.92
CA ALA A 34 0.15 13.90 21.10
C ALA A 34 0.94 12.64 20.70
N PRO A 35 1.28 11.74 21.64
CA PRO A 35 2.14 10.56 21.37
C PRO A 35 1.58 9.63 20.28
N HIS A 36 0.26 9.53 20.18
CA HIS A 36 -0.43 8.71 19.19
C HIS A 36 -0.18 9.16 17.74
N MET A 37 0.22 10.40 17.51
CA MET A 37 0.59 10.93 16.19
C MET A 37 1.97 10.47 15.73
N ARG A 38 2.80 9.99 16.67
CA ARG A 38 4.15 9.45 16.43
C ARG A 38 5.07 10.44 15.67
N ALA A 39 4.96 11.73 15.98
CA ALA A 39 5.71 12.79 15.30
C ALA A 39 7.23 12.54 15.38
N LEU A 40 7.72 12.13 16.56
CA LEU A 40 9.13 11.87 16.82
C LEU A 40 9.66 10.70 15.97
N GLN A 41 8.93 9.58 15.90
CA GLN A 41 9.30 8.41 15.10
C GLN A 41 9.25 8.71 13.60
N LYS A 42 8.27 9.48 13.14
CA LYS A 42 8.16 9.89 11.74
C LYS A 42 9.37 10.73 11.33
N ARG A 43 9.68 11.78 12.10
CA ARG A 43 10.84 12.64 11.81
C ARG A 43 12.15 11.86 11.84
N LEU A 44 12.32 10.98 12.83
CA LEU A 44 13.49 10.10 12.89
C LEU A 44 13.61 9.22 11.64
N ALA A 45 12.51 8.61 11.21
CA ALA A 45 12.49 7.76 10.01
C ALA A 45 12.84 8.57 8.75
N GLU A 46 12.30 9.77 8.60
CA GLU A 46 12.58 10.67 7.48
C GLU A 46 14.06 11.05 7.42
N GLU A 47 14.59 11.57 8.51
CA GLU A 47 16.00 12.00 8.59
C GLU A 47 16.97 10.85 8.28
N VAL A 48 16.75 9.68 8.88
CA VAL A 48 17.63 8.51 8.65
C VAL A 48 17.49 7.97 7.23
N THR A 49 16.30 7.98 6.66
CA THR A 49 16.08 7.53 5.28
C THR A 49 16.80 8.46 4.30
N VAL A 50 16.67 9.77 4.44
CA VAL A 50 17.39 10.73 3.58
C VAL A 50 18.90 10.58 3.72
N MET A 51 19.39 10.38 4.94
CA MET A 51 20.84 10.24 5.20
C MET A 51 21.46 9.00 4.56
N VAL A 52 20.74 7.87 4.61
CA VAL A 52 21.26 6.56 4.14
C VAL A 52 20.98 6.34 2.66
N HIS A 53 19.92 6.91 2.14
CA HIS A 53 19.48 6.78 0.75
C HIS A 53 19.46 8.15 0.06
N SER A 54 18.26 8.67 -0.24
CA SER A 54 18.05 9.97 -0.86
C SER A 54 16.71 10.59 -0.48
N GLN A 55 16.50 11.87 -0.82
CA GLN A 55 15.19 12.51 -0.69
C GLN A 55 14.15 11.83 -1.61
N GLU A 56 14.55 11.46 -2.83
CA GLU A 56 13.69 10.75 -3.78
C GLU A 56 13.21 9.40 -3.22
N ASP A 57 14.10 8.64 -2.58
CA ASP A 57 13.75 7.37 -1.95
C ASP A 57 12.80 7.56 -0.75
N LEU A 58 12.98 8.63 0.03
CA LEU A 58 12.05 8.99 1.09
C LEU A 58 10.66 9.30 0.52
N ASP A 59 10.57 10.14 -0.51
CA ASP A 59 9.30 10.53 -1.13
C ASP A 59 8.58 9.31 -1.70
N ASN A 60 9.32 8.40 -2.34
CA ASN A 60 8.80 7.12 -2.82
C ASN A 60 8.30 6.23 -1.67
N ALA A 61 9.06 6.12 -0.59
CA ALA A 61 8.67 5.32 0.58
C ALA A 61 7.41 5.88 1.28
N ILE A 62 7.28 7.21 1.40
CA ILE A 62 6.09 7.88 1.94
C ILE A 62 4.88 7.61 1.03
N THR A 63 5.06 7.74 -0.29
CA THR A 63 4.01 7.46 -1.26
C THR A 63 3.55 6.01 -1.17
N ALA A 64 4.49 5.06 -1.15
CA ALA A 64 4.21 3.64 -0.97
C ALA A 64 3.45 3.35 0.34
N SER A 65 3.89 3.94 1.44
CA SER A 65 3.25 3.79 2.75
C SER A 65 1.82 4.33 2.76
N ASN A 66 1.60 5.49 2.15
CA ASN A 66 0.26 6.08 2.03
C ASN A 66 -0.67 5.22 1.17
N ILE A 67 -0.14 4.62 0.11
CA ILE A 67 -0.91 3.71 -0.75
C ILE A 67 -1.25 2.42 -0.01
N LEU A 68 -0.29 1.80 0.65
CA LEU A 68 -0.49 0.51 1.33
C LEU A 68 -1.34 0.63 2.60
N PHE A 69 -1.10 1.66 3.41
CA PHE A 69 -1.64 1.77 4.77
C PHE A 69 -2.50 3.02 5.01
N GLY A 70 -2.46 3.97 4.10
CA GLY A 70 -3.21 5.22 4.17
C GLY A 70 -4.64 5.12 3.63
N LYS A 71 -5.24 6.27 3.42
CA LYS A 71 -6.58 6.44 2.83
C LYS A 71 -6.49 6.73 1.31
N SER A 72 -5.48 6.16 0.64
CA SER A 72 -5.35 6.34 -0.81
C SER A 72 -6.56 5.80 -1.55
N THR A 73 -6.95 6.49 -2.58
CA THR A 73 -8.10 6.19 -3.43
C THR A 73 -7.67 5.39 -4.68
N SER A 74 -8.63 4.95 -5.46
CA SER A 74 -8.41 4.36 -6.78
C SER A 74 -7.72 5.34 -7.74
N GLU A 75 -8.06 6.62 -7.63
CA GLU A 75 -7.44 7.68 -8.43
C GLU A 75 -5.95 7.85 -8.11
N ASP A 76 -5.57 7.78 -6.84
CA ASP A 76 -4.17 7.86 -6.43
C ASP A 76 -3.35 6.70 -7.04
N LEU A 77 -3.94 5.49 -7.09
CA LEU A 77 -3.31 4.33 -7.73
C LEU A 77 -3.13 4.54 -9.25
N LYS A 78 -4.13 5.10 -9.92
CA LYS A 78 -4.09 5.34 -11.37
C LYS A 78 -3.08 6.42 -11.78
N GLN A 79 -2.69 7.30 -10.85
CA GLN A 79 -1.66 8.33 -11.08
C GLN A 79 -0.23 7.81 -10.95
N LEU A 80 -0.03 6.63 -10.38
CA LEU A 80 1.30 6.03 -10.29
C LEU A 80 1.80 5.66 -11.69
N ASN A 81 3.07 5.91 -11.95
CA ASN A 81 3.71 5.29 -13.10
C ASN A 81 4.00 3.80 -12.83
N GLU A 82 4.25 3.04 -13.91
CA GLU A 82 4.47 1.59 -13.82
C GLU A 82 5.61 1.22 -12.84
N LYS A 83 6.73 1.96 -12.90
CA LYS A 83 7.88 1.72 -12.00
C LYS A 83 7.49 1.88 -10.54
N THR A 84 6.87 3.01 -10.20
CA THR A 84 6.44 3.28 -8.81
C THR A 84 5.39 2.26 -8.34
N PHE A 85 4.47 1.86 -9.21
CA PHE A 85 3.50 0.80 -8.88
C PHE A 85 4.20 -0.52 -8.53
N LEU A 86 5.16 -0.95 -9.35
CA LEU A 86 5.93 -2.18 -9.11
C LEU A 86 6.78 -2.08 -7.84
N ASP A 87 7.41 -0.94 -7.59
CA ASP A 87 8.20 -0.71 -6.37
C ASP A 87 7.32 -0.77 -5.11
N VAL A 88 6.11 -0.17 -5.16
CA VAL A 88 5.13 -0.19 -4.04
C VAL A 88 4.64 -1.60 -3.73
N PHE A 89 4.40 -2.40 -4.76
CA PHE A 89 3.88 -3.76 -4.64
C PHE A 89 4.95 -4.84 -4.81
N ASP A 90 6.22 -4.49 -4.62
CA ASP A 90 7.31 -5.47 -4.63
C ASP A 90 7.07 -6.58 -3.59
N GLY A 91 7.29 -7.83 -4.00
CA GLY A 91 7.05 -9.01 -3.16
C GLY A 91 5.57 -9.38 -2.95
N VAL A 92 4.61 -8.61 -3.48
CA VAL A 92 3.20 -8.98 -3.47
C VAL A 92 2.97 -10.11 -4.50
N PRO A 93 2.24 -11.18 -4.14
CA PRO A 93 1.89 -12.24 -5.07
C PRO A 93 1.19 -11.70 -6.31
N GLN A 94 1.53 -12.24 -7.48
CA GLN A 94 0.97 -11.81 -8.75
C GLN A 94 0.66 -13.00 -9.67
N ALA A 95 -0.26 -12.79 -10.60
CA ALA A 95 -0.56 -13.72 -11.69
C ALA A 95 -0.84 -12.95 -12.98
N THR A 96 -0.47 -13.55 -14.10
CA THR A 96 -0.74 -13.01 -15.43
C THR A 96 -2.04 -13.56 -15.98
N ILE A 97 -2.84 -12.70 -16.60
CA ILE A 97 -4.05 -13.07 -17.37
C ILE A 97 -3.95 -12.49 -18.78
N ALA A 98 -4.55 -13.18 -19.74
CA ALA A 98 -4.61 -12.70 -21.11
C ALA A 98 -5.60 -11.52 -21.23
N LYS A 99 -5.29 -10.56 -22.09
CA LYS A 99 -6.15 -9.40 -22.34
C LYS A 99 -7.55 -9.80 -22.80
N ASP A 100 -7.66 -10.84 -23.64
CA ASP A 100 -8.94 -11.35 -24.12
C ASP A 100 -9.87 -11.79 -22.98
N GLU A 101 -9.31 -12.33 -21.89
CA GLU A 101 -10.10 -12.73 -20.71
C GLU A 101 -10.66 -11.51 -19.98
N LEU A 102 -9.91 -10.40 -19.96
CA LEU A 102 -10.36 -9.16 -19.38
C LEU A 102 -11.42 -8.48 -20.26
N ASP A 103 -11.24 -8.49 -21.59
CA ASP A 103 -12.18 -7.91 -22.54
C ASP A 103 -13.54 -8.60 -22.51
N ALA A 104 -13.57 -9.91 -22.20
CA ALA A 104 -14.79 -10.66 -21.98
C ALA A 104 -15.48 -10.34 -20.64
N GLY A 105 -14.82 -9.62 -19.74
CA GLY A 105 -15.25 -9.33 -18.37
C GLY A 105 -14.88 -10.47 -17.43
N LEU A 106 -13.88 -10.25 -16.58
CA LEU A 106 -13.42 -11.24 -15.61
C LEU A 106 -14.29 -11.18 -14.34
N ASP A 107 -15.03 -12.26 -14.06
CA ASP A 107 -15.84 -12.35 -12.85
C ASP A 107 -14.98 -12.43 -11.58
N MET A 108 -15.53 -11.92 -10.46
CA MET A 108 -14.80 -11.82 -9.21
C MET A 108 -14.38 -13.17 -8.62
N ILE A 109 -15.17 -14.22 -8.81
CA ILE A 109 -14.83 -15.55 -8.28
C ILE A 109 -13.68 -16.14 -9.08
N GLY A 110 -13.73 -16.02 -10.41
CA GLY A 110 -12.64 -16.38 -11.30
C GLY A 110 -11.35 -15.64 -10.96
N ALA A 111 -11.43 -14.31 -10.80
CA ALA A 111 -10.28 -13.47 -10.44
C ALA A 111 -9.68 -13.84 -9.09
N LEU A 112 -10.49 -14.10 -8.08
CA LEU A 112 -10.00 -14.33 -6.70
C LEU A 112 -9.50 -15.74 -6.45
N ALA A 113 -10.01 -16.74 -7.15
CA ALA A 113 -9.68 -18.14 -6.88
C ALA A 113 -9.09 -18.86 -8.10
N ALA A 114 -9.86 -19.02 -9.18
CA ALA A 114 -9.49 -19.90 -10.27
C ALA A 114 -8.26 -19.44 -11.06
N LYS A 115 -8.12 -18.12 -11.26
CA LYS A 115 -7.05 -17.53 -12.08
C LYS A 115 -5.81 -17.16 -11.25
N THR A 116 -6.00 -16.77 -10.01
CA THR A 116 -4.91 -16.24 -9.18
C THR A 116 -4.48 -17.17 -8.06
N GLY A 117 -5.38 -17.99 -7.54
CA GLY A 117 -5.15 -18.70 -6.29
C GLY A 117 -4.99 -17.75 -5.07
N PHE A 118 -5.40 -16.48 -5.20
CA PHE A 118 -5.37 -15.51 -4.08
C PHE A 118 -6.23 -15.98 -2.92
N LEU A 119 -7.35 -16.60 -3.23
CA LEU A 119 -8.20 -17.33 -2.28
C LEU A 119 -8.21 -18.82 -2.62
N GLY A 120 -8.25 -19.66 -1.59
CA GLY A 120 -8.09 -21.10 -1.73
C GLY A 120 -9.24 -21.81 -2.43
N SER A 121 -10.41 -21.17 -2.60
CA SER A 121 -11.57 -21.77 -3.26
C SER A 121 -12.63 -20.75 -3.67
N ASN A 122 -13.50 -21.14 -4.62
CA ASN A 122 -14.67 -20.37 -5.02
C ASN A 122 -15.64 -20.10 -3.84
N GLY A 123 -15.74 -21.04 -2.91
CA GLY A 123 -16.56 -20.89 -1.70
C GLY A 123 -16.02 -19.83 -0.76
N GLU A 124 -14.70 -19.75 -0.61
CA GLU A 124 -14.03 -18.69 0.14
C GLU A 124 -14.23 -17.34 -0.54
N ALA A 125 -14.05 -17.25 -1.86
CA ALA A 125 -14.26 -16.05 -2.64
C ALA A 125 -15.67 -15.46 -2.43
N ARG A 126 -16.71 -16.30 -2.54
CA ARG A 126 -18.10 -15.88 -2.28
C ARG A 126 -18.32 -15.38 -0.85
N ARG A 127 -17.74 -16.05 0.14
CA ARG A 127 -17.86 -15.65 1.54
C ARG A 127 -17.22 -14.29 1.77
N GLU A 128 -16.00 -14.08 1.26
CA GLU A 128 -15.28 -12.81 1.42
C GLU A 128 -15.99 -11.65 0.71
N LEU A 129 -16.54 -11.88 -0.49
CA LEU A 129 -17.34 -10.89 -1.21
C LEU A 129 -18.61 -10.51 -0.43
N LYS A 130 -19.34 -11.49 0.14
CA LYS A 130 -20.52 -11.25 0.99
C LYS A 130 -20.18 -10.47 2.26
N GLN A 131 -19.00 -10.67 2.84
CA GLN A 131 -18.52 -9.95 4.01
C GLN A 131 -17.96 -8.54 3.67
N ASN A 132 -18.02 -8.13 2.39
CA ASN A 132 -17.48 -6.86 1.93
C ASN A 132 -16.00 -6.66 2.25
N SER A 133 -15.23 -7.77 2.26
CA SER A 133 -13.81 -7.77 2.59
C SER A 133 -12.92 -7.55 1.37
N ILE A 134 -13.46 -7.71 0.15
CA ILE A 134 -12.71 -7.61 -1.12
C ILE A 134 -12.82 -6.20 -1.70
N SER A 135 -11.70 -5.75 -2.27
CA SER A 135 -11.63 -4.52 -3.08
C SER A 135 -10.86 -4.78 -4.37
N VAL A 136 -11.23 -4.07 -5.41
CA VAL A 136 -10.49 -3.91 -6.67
C VAL A 136 -10.00 -2.46 -6.70
N ASN A 137 -8.71 -2.25 -6.91
CA ASN A 137 -8.10 -0.92 -6.92
C ASN A 137 -8.54 -0.02 -5.76
N LYS A 138 -8.58 -0.57 -4.53
CA LYS A 138 -9.06 0.09 -3.29
C LYS A 138 -10.57 0.29 -3.17
N GLU A 139 -11.35 0.08 -4.20
CA GLU A 139 -12.81 0.19 -4.16
C GLU A 139 -13.46 -1.12 -3.78
N LYS A 140 -14.45 -1.07 -2.87
CA LYS A 140 -15.18 -2.26 -2.43
C LYS A 140 -16.06 -2.79 -3.55
N VAL A 141 -15.95 -4.08 -3.80
CA VAL A 141 -16.70 -4.77 -4.85
C VAL A 141 -17.56 -5.91 -4.30
N LYS A 142 -18.57 -6.29 -5.07
CA LYS A 142 -19.46 -7.43 -4.79
C LYS A 142 -19.27 -8.54 -5.82
N GLU A 143 -20.03 -9.63 -5.66
CA GLU A 143 -19.93 -10.82 -6.50
C GLU A 143 -20.31 -10.55 -7.97
N ASP A 144 -21.20 -9.58 -8.20
CA ASP A 144 -21.68 -9.17 -9.52
C ASP A 144 -20.75 -8.20 -10.27
N TYR A 145 -19.67 -7.78 -9.64
CA TYR A 145 -18.66 -6.93 -10.27
C TYR A 145 -17.86 -7.70 -11.32
N LEU A 146 -17.65 -7.07 -12.47
CA LEU A 146 -16.78 -7.60 -13.53
C LEU A 146 -15.56 -6.67 -13.65
N ILE A 147 -14.38 -7.26 -13.58
CA ILE A 147 -13.13 -6.56 -13.86
C ILE A 147 -13.02 -6.42 -15.38
N THR A 148 -12.77 -5.21 -15.84
CA THR A 148 -12.70 -4.86 -17.25
C THR A 148 -11.47 -3.98 -17.54
N ALA A 149 -11.25 -3.60 -18.79
CA ALA A 149 -10.16 -2.71 -19.17
C ALA A 149 -10.21 -1.33 -18.45
N SER A 150 -11.38 -0.88 -17.97
CA SER A 150 -11.50 0.37 -17.19
C SER A 150 -10.86 0.30 -15.81
N ASP A 151 -10.59 -0.89 -15.30
CA ASP A 151 -9.93 -1.13 -14.02
C ASP A 151 -8.40 -1.15 -14.12
N LEU A 152 -7.86 -1.10 -15.33
CA LEU A 152 -6.43 -1.16 -15.51
C LEU A 152 -5.72 0.09 -14.94
N ILE A 153 -4.67 -0.15 -14.19
CA ILE A 153 -3.65 0.81 -13.78
C ILE A 153 -2.50 0.68 -14.77
N ASN A 154 -2.09 1.77 -15.41
CA ASN A 154 -1.06 1.80 -16.46
C ASN A 154 -1.35 0.81 -17.62
N ASP A 155 -2.61 0.62 -17.99
CA ASP A 155 -3.06 -0.32 -19.02
C ASP A 155 -2.61 -1.78 -18.82
N LYS A 156 -2.18 -2.13 -17.61
CA LYS A 156 -1.49 -3.40 -17.36
C LYS A 156 -1.83 -4.10 -16.04
N PHE A 157 -2.19 -3.36 -15.00
CA PHE A 157 -2.32 -3.93 -13.66
C PHE A 157 -3.72 -3.76 -13.08
N VAL A 158 -4.16 -4.74 -12.31
CA VAL A 158 -5.33 -4.62 -11.43
C VAL A 158 -4.91 -5.06 -10.03
N LEU A 159 -5.21 -4.24 -9.03
CA LEU A 159 -4.92 -4.54 -7.64
C LEU A 159 -6.11 -5.18 -6.94
N LEU A 160 -5.97 -6.44 -6.55
CA LEU A 160 -6.92 -7.13 -5.69
C LEU A 160 -6.51 -6.97 -4.23
N GLN A 161 -7.47 -6.77 -3.34
CA GLN A 161 -7.20 -6.61 -1.92
C GLN A 161 -8.24 -7.36 -1.08
N ARG A 162 -7.76 -8.11 -0.05
CA ARG A 162 -8.59 -8.72 1.00
C ARG A 162 -8.28 -8.08 2.34
N GLY A 163 -9.29 -7.47 2.95
CA GLY A 163 -9.13 -6.75 4.21
C GLY A 163 -8.20 -5.55 4.05
N LYS A 164 -7.32 -5.30 5.03
CA LYS A 164 -6.45 -4.10 5.06
C LYS A 164 -5.03 -4.33 4.56
N LYS A 165 -4.54 -5.58 4.55
CA LYS A 165 -3.11 -5.87 4.39
C LYS A 165 -2.77 -6.90 3.33
N ASN A 166 -3.75 -7.66 2.83
CA ASN A 166 -3.49 -8.71 1.87
C ASN A 166 -3.76 -8.19 0.47
N TYR A 167 -2.73 -8.12 -0.33
CA TYR A 167 -2.76 -7.64 -1.70
C TYR A 167 -2.39 -8.74 -2.68
N PHE A 168 -2.88 -8.63 -3.89
CA PHE A 168 -2.53 -9.46 -5.03
C PHE A 168 -2.58 -8.62 -6.30
N VAL A 169 -1.61 -8.76 -7.19
CA VAL A 169 -1.54 -8.03 -8.44
C VAL A 169 -1.90 -8.95 -9.61
N LEU A 170 -2.91 -8.55 -10.39
CA LEU A 170 -3.14 -9.11 -11.70
C LEU A 170 -2.34 -8.33 -12.73
N VAL A 171 -1.56 -9.02 -13.53
CA VAL A 171 -0.82 -8.48 -14.66
C VAL A 171 -1.56 -8.90 -15.93
N VAL A 172 -1.89 -7.94 -16.79
CA VAL A 172 -2.60 -8.18 -18.06
C VAL A 172 -1.63 -8.09 -19.22
N GLU A 173 -1.55 -9.12 -20.05
CA GLU A 173 -0.67 -9.25 -21.22
C GLU A 173 -1.45 -9.66 -22.48
#